data_bfe3cb0338a44347777e87e9b4d06467
#
_entry.id   bfe3cb0338a44347777e87e9b4d06467
#
_cell.length_a   1.000
_cell.length_b   1.000
_cell.length_c   1.000
_cell.angle_alpha   90.00
_cell.angle_beta   90.00
_cell.angle_gamma   90.00
#
_symmetry.space_group_name_H-M   'P 1'
#
loop_
_entity.id
_entity.type
_entity.pdbx_description
1 polymer ?
#
loop_
_entity_poly.entity_id
_entity_poly.type
_entity_poly.pdbx_seq_one_letter_code
_entity_poly.pdbx_strand_id
1 'polypeptide(L)'
;GLDEGTAQWDQLVREAAYTPQEGELFMQYWFDSNHVRLDNQQVLIQLSEHRFTTLSAIHSYVDAGAGDETNIGQWKSVPVTEDWLRDNGIQYDPAWFLNRKGETVPRHLFEFIRDHLGYKLTAQNLRVTGEGKPASTAEVEMSLINYGFAAAFNLQSGFAILDEDNRLVSTVDSGSPETWYNRNPEQYADSRNLTHTLKA
;
A
#
# COMPACT_ATOMS: atom_id res chain seq x y z
N GLY A 1 -2.79 -15.14 16.06
CA GLY A 1 -3.00 -13.74 15.71
C GLY A 1 -3.76 -13.01 16.81
N LEU A 2 -3.86 -11.72 16.70
CA LEU A 2 -4.73 -10.94 17.58
C LEU A 2 -6.16 -11.01 17.05
N ASP A 3 -7.14 -11.07 17.95
CA ASP A 3 -8.53 -11.07 17.57
C ASP A 3 -9.00 -9.62 17.31
N GLU A 4 -9.67 -9.41 16.19
CA GLU A 4 -10.27 -8.13 15.83
C GLU A 4 -11.20 -7.62 16.94
N GLY A 5 -11.14 -6.30 17.21
CA GLY A 5 -11.93 -5.66 18.28
C GLY A 5 -11.39 -5.84 19.68
N THR A 6 -10.21 -6.45 19.85
CA THR A 6 -9.53 -6.45 21.16
C THR A 6 -8.68 -5.19 21.33
N ALA A 7 -8.42 -4.82 22.59
CA ALA A 7 -7.57 -3.66 22.90
C ALA A 7 -6.17 -3.76 22.29
N GLN A 8 -5.63 -4.98 22.20
CA GLN A 8 -4.34 -5.24 21.58
C GLN A 8 -4.38 -5.05 20.05
N TRP A 9 -5.45 -5.47 19.39
CA TRP A 9 -5.70 -5.21 17.98
C TRP A 9 -5.74 -3.71 17.71
N ASP A 10 -6.59 -3.00 18.44
CA ASP A 10 -6.75 -1.55 18.28
C ASP A 10 -5.44 -0.78 18.54
N GLN A 11 -4.64 -1.24 19.51
CA GLN A 11 -3.34 -0.65 19.79
C GLN A 11 -2.39 -0.84 18.60
N LEU A 12 -2.28 -2.07 18.07
CA LEU A 12 -1.42 -2.37 16.93
C LEU A 12 -1.83 -1.56 15.69
N VAL A 13 -3.13 -1.47 15.42
CA VAL A 13 -3.67 -0.67 14.32
C VAL A 13 -3.27 0.81 14.48
N ARG A 14 -3.32 1.37 15.67
CA ARG A 14 -2.87 2.75 15.93
C ARG A 14 -1.37 2.94 15.74
N GLU A 15 -0.56 2.03 16.27
CA GLU A 15 0.90 2.12 16.22
C GLU A 15 1.44 1.93 14.80
N ALA A 16 0.78 1.11 13.99
CA ALA A 16 1.13 0.87 12.59
C ALA A 16 1.11 2.13 11.70
N ALA A 17 0.48 3.22 12.15
CA ALA A 17 0.53 4.51 11.46
C ALA A 17 1.91 5.20 11.58
N TYR A 18 2.71 4.81 12.57
CA TYR A 18 3.95 5.51 12.95
C TYR A 18 5.19 4.64 12.84
N THR A 19 5.02 3.33 12.73
CA THR A 19 6.11 2.36 12.74
C THR A 19 5.94 1.36 11.61
N PRO A 20 7.04 0.96 10.95
CA PRO A 20 7.00 -0.15 10.01
C PRO A 20 6.47 -1.41 10.71
N GLN A 21 5.59 -2.13 10.05
CA GLN A 21 5.08 -3.41 10.51
C GLN A 21 5.60 -4.51 9.60
N GLU A 22 6.07 -5.57 10.21
CA GLU A 22 6.43 -6.79 9.49
C GLU A 22 5.75 -7.99 10.12
N GLY A 23 5.53 -9.00 9.32
CA GLY A 23 4.92 -10.24 9.78
C GLY A 23 5.46 -11.44 9.05
N GLU A 24 5.13 -12.58 9.58
CA GLU A 24 5.50 -13.87 9.05
C GLU A 24 4.29 -14.79 8.99
N LEU A 25 4.14 -15.50 7.89
CA LEU A 25 3.12 -16.53 7.76
C LEU A 25 3.62 -17.82 8.39
N PHE A 26 2.85 -18.33 9.35
CA PHE A 26 3.17 -19.59 10.03
C PHE A 26 2.76 -20.81 9.22
N MET A 27 3.53 -21.87 9.35
CA MET A 27 3.17 -23.21 8.85
C MET A 27 2.10 -23.81 9.75
N GLN A 28 0.92 -24.06 9.21
CA GLN A 28 -0.22 -24.57 9.98
C GLN A 28 -0.02 -25.96 10.59
N TYR A 29 0.75 -26.81 9.98
CA TYR A 29 0.94 -28.18 10.48
C TYR A 29 1.83 -28.30 11.75
N TRP A 30 2.44 -27.19 12.20
CA TRP A 30 3.21 -27.14 13.45
C TRP A 30 2.32 -26.87 14.66
N PHE A 31 1.08 -26.53 14.43
CA PHE A 31 0.12 -26.21 15.47
C PHE A 31 -0.96 -27.29 15.46
N ASP A 32 -1.41 -27.69 16.65
CA ASP A 32 -2.45 -28.68 16.78
C ASP A 32 -3.79 -28.24 16.15
N SER A 33 -4.74 -29.17 16.09
CA SER A 33 -6.02 -29.03 15.39
C SER A 33 -6.94 -27.91 15.86
N ASN A 34 -6.55 -27.11 16.84
CA ASN A 34 -7.37 -26.05 17.42
C ASN A 34 -7.03 -24.65 16.89
N HIS A 35 -6.06 -24.54 15.98
CA HIS A 35 -5.70 -23.24 15.40
C HIS A 35 -6.68 -22.86 14.30
N VAL A 36 -7.25 -21.67 14.48
CA VAL A 36 -8.10 -21.05 13.47
C VAL A 36 -7.26 -20.80 12.22
N ARG A 37 -7.65 -21.41 11.12
CA ARG A 37 -7.07 -21.09 9.82
C ARG A 37 -7.42 -19.64 9.48
N LEU A 38 -6.39 -18.83 9.26
CA LEU A 38 -6.59 -17.55 8.59
C LEU A 38 -7.00 -17.89 7.15
N ASP A 39 -8.22 -17.55 6.81
CA ASP A 39 -8.60 -17.59 5.40
C ASP A 39 -7.86 -16.52 4.60
N ASN A 40 -7.82 -16.67 3.30
CA ASN A 40 -7.08 -15.77 2.43
C ASN A 40 -7.60 -14.32 2.49
N GLN A 41 -8.89 -14.16 2.75
CA GLN A 41 -9.53 -12.84 2.86
C GLN A 41 -9.12 -12.17 4.17
N GLN A 42 -9.10 -12.91 5.28
CA GLN A 42 -8.66 -12.40 6.58
C GLN A 42 -7.19 -11.98 6.56
N VAL A 43 -6.33 -12.70 5.84
CA VAL A 43 -4.93 -12.27 5.65
C VAL A 43 -4.88 -10.89 5.00
N LEU A 44 -5.64 -10.65 3.93
CA LEU A 44 -5.61 -9.36 3.24
C LEU A 44 -6.15 -8.23 4.11
N ILE A 45 -7.24 -8.47 4.85
CA ILE A 45 -7.80 -7.50 5.81
C ILE A 45 -6.75 -7.13 6.85
N GLN A 46 -6.11 -8.12 7.50
CA GLN A 46 -5.08 -7.88 8.51
C GLN A 46 -3.87 -7.10 7.96
N LEU A 47 -3.36 -7.48 6.78
CA LEU A 47 -2.25 -6.78 6.15
C LEU A 47 -2.58 -5.31 5.87
N SER A 48 -3.81 -5.04 5.43
CA SER A 48 -4.28 -3.70 5.16
C SER A 48 -4.50 -2.88 6.43
N GLU A 49 -5.19 -3.43 7.44
CA GLU A 49 -5.53 -2.72 8.68
C GLU A 49 -4.30 -2.45 9.54
N HIS A 50 -3.42 -3.42 9.66
CA HIS A 50 -2.17 -3.26 10.41
C HIS A 50 -1.05 -2.63 9.58
N ARG A 51 -1.35 -2.15 8.38
CA ARG A 51 -0.42 -1.39 7.52
C ARG A 51 0.94 -2.07 7.31
N PHE A 52 0.90 -3.32 6.93
CA PHE A 52 2.12 -4.09 6.77
C PHE A 52 3.06 -3.50 5.73
N THR A 53 4.30 -3.33 6.15
CA THR A 53 5.40 -2.86 5.29
C THR A 53 6.02 -4.02 4.54
N THR A 54 6.20 -5.14 5.22
CA THR A 54 6.83 -6.36 4.70
C THR A 54 6.12 -7.60 5.21
N LEU A 55 6.23 -8.69 4.48
CA LEU A 55 5.69 -9.99 4.84
C LEU A 55 6.71 -11.08 4.51
N SER A 56 7.10 -11.87 5.50
CA SER A 56 7.87 -13.08 5.30
C SER A 56 6.92 -14.24 5.01
N ALA A 57 7.17 -14.94 3.92
CA ALA A 57 6.40 -16.11 3.51
C ALA A 57 7.22 -17.41 3.62
N ILE A 58 8.34 -17.37 4.31
CA ILE A 58 9.34 -18.45 4.30
C ILE A 58 8.78 -19.81 4.75
N HIS A 59 7.80 -19.80 5.63
CA HIS A 59 7.17 -21.00 6.15
C HIS A 59 5.88 -21.40 5.41
N SER A 60 5.46 -20.62 4.42
CA SER A 60 4.16 -20.79 3.75
C SER A 60 4.26 -20.98 2.23
N TYR A 61 5.45 -21.05 1.67
CA TYR A 61 5.61 -21.14 0.22
C TYR A 61 5.88 -22.56 -0.30
N VAL A 62 6.26 -23.47 0.58
CA VAL A 62 6.53 -24.86 0.22
C VAL A 62 5.24 -25.65 0.24
N ASP A 63 5.12 -26.63 -0.63
CA ASP A 63 4.04 -27.63 -0.65
C ASP A 63 3.87 -28.32 0.72
N ALA A 64 3.37 -27.56 1.67
CA ALA A 64 2.86 -28.09 2.90
C ALA A 64 1.54 -28.76 2.56
N GLY A 65 1.58 -29.96 2.12
CA GLY A 65 0.49 -30.90 1.93
C GLY A 65 -0.86 -30.35 1.41
N ALA A 66 -1.58 -31.12 0.69
CA ALA A 66 -2.91 -30.77 0.20
C ALA A 66 -3.81 -30.27 1.34
N GLY A 67 -4.22 -29.02 1.28
CA GLY A 67 -5.16 -28.42 2.23
C GLY A 67 -4.67 -27.22 3.02
N ASP A 68 -3.47 -26.73 2.80
CA ASP A 68 -3.02 -25.48 3.40
C ASP A 68 -3.53 -24.28 2.59
N GLU A 69 -4.67 -23.73 3.00
CA GLU A 69 -5.34 -22.61 2.33
C GLU A 69 -4.56 -21.30 2.45
N THR A 70 -3.59 -21.22 3.34
CA THR A 70 -2.73 -20.04 3.51
C THR A 70 -1.44 -20.10 2.70
N ASN A 71 -1.23 -21.20 1.97
CA ASN A 71 -0.07 -21.33 1.11
C ASN A 71 -0.05 -20.20 0.06
N ILE A 72 1.06 -19.47 0.04
CA ILE A 72 1.25 -18.34 -0.91
C ILE A 72 1.09 -18.78 -2.37
N GLY A 73 1.35 -20.04 -2.68
CA GLY A 73 1.10 -20.64 -4.00
C GLY A 73 -0.38 -20.64 -4.36
N GLN A 74 -1.27 -20.85 -3.40
CA GLN A 74 -2.72 -20.82 -3.60
C GLN A 74 -3.24 -19.40 -3.83
N TRP A 75 -2.59 -18.39 -3.26
CA TRP A 75 -2.97 -16.99 -3.48
C TRP A 75 -2.96 -16.57 -4.96
N LYS A 76 -2.24 -17.31 -5.81
CA LYS A 76 -2.23 -17.10 -7.26
C LYS A 76 -3.53 -17.53 -7.95
N SER A 77 -4.37 -18.28 -7.26
CA SER A 77 -5.68 -18.73 -7.76
C SER A 77 -6.87 -18.09 -7.03
N VAL A 78 -6.62 -17.34 -5.94
CA VAL A 78 -7.67 -16.64 -5.19
C VAL A 78 -7.97 -15.31 -5.88
N PRO A 79 -9.18 -15.13 -6.45
CA PRO A 79 -9.52 -13.89 -7.15
C PRO A 79 -9.67 -12.73 -6.18
N VAL A 80 -9.27 -11.55 -6.64
CA VAL A 80 -9.55 -10.27 -5.98
C VAL A 80 -10.40 -9.42 -6.91
N THR A 81 -11.50 -8.88 -6.40
CA THR A 81 -12.41 -8.03 -7.15
C THR A 81 -12.55 -6.66 -6.50
N GLU A 82 -12.89 -5.66 -7.29
CA GLU A 82 -13.14 -4.30 -6.79
C GLU A 82 -14.26 -4.27 -5.76
N ASP A 83 -15.34 -5.02 -6.01
CA ASP A 83 -16.48 -5.08 -5.09
C ASP A 83 -16.05 -5.63 -3.73
N TRP A 84 -15.29 -6.73 -3.71
CA TRP A 84 -14.81 -7.30 -2.47
C TRP A 84 -13.88 -6.35 -1.71
N LEU A 85 -12.95 -5.67 -2.40
CA LEU A 85 -12.06 -4.69 -1.77
C LEU A 85 -12.84 -3.53 -1.16
N ARG A 86 -13.82 -3.00 -1.90
CA ARG A 86 -14.67 -1.91 -1.42
C ARG A 86 -15.50 -2.32 -0.21
N ASP A 87 -16.12 -3.50 -0.26
CA ASP A 87 -16.99 -4.00 0.80
C ASP A 87 -16.23 -4.26 2.11
N ASN A 88 -14.90 -4.51 2.01
CA ASN A 88 -14.02 -4.68 3.16
C ASN A 88 -13.18 -3.43 3.49
N GLY A 89 -13.48 -2.27 2.90
CA GLY A 89 -12.79 -1.02 3.16
C GLY A 89 -11.31 -0.99 2.78
N ILE A 90 -10.88 -1.90 1.89
CA ILE A 90 -9.50 -1.97 1.44
C ILE A 90 -9.29 -1.01 0.28
N GLN A 91 -8.35 -0.09 0.46
CA GLN A 91 -8.03 0.91 -0.56
C GLN A 91 -7.30 0.27 -1.74
N TYR A 92 -7.64 0.67 -2.95
CA TYR A 92 -7.01 0.23 -4.18
C TYR A 92 -7.05 1.33 -5.26
N ASP A 93 -6.13 1.22 -6.21
CA ASP A 93 -6.15 2.02 -7.44
C ASP A 93 -7.02 1.30 -8.48
N PRO A 94 -8.14 1.87 -8.95
CA PRO A 94 -8.95 1.23 -10.00
C PRO A 94 -8.15 0.89 -11.26
N ALA A 95 -7.11 1.68 -11.58
CA ALA A 95 -6.24 1.39 -12.72
C ALA A 95 -5.42 0.10 -12.54
N TRP A 96 -5.29 -0.42 -11.31
CA TRP A 96 -4.61 -1.70 -11.06
C TRP A 96 -5.32 -2.88 -11.73
N PHE A 97 -6.64 -2.80 -11.91
CA PHE A 97 -7.43 -3.82 -12.61
C PHE A 97 -7.37 -3.70 -14.13
N LEU A 98 -6.69 -2.70 -14.66
CA LEU A 98 -6.58 -2.48 -16.10
C LEU A 98 -5.23 -2.97 -16.65
N ASN A 99 -5.23 -3.43 -17.90
CA ASN A 99 -4.01 -3.63 -18.67
C ASN A 99 -3.58 -2.33 -19.35
N ARG A 100 -2.47 -2.37 -20.08
CA ARG A 100 -1.93 -1.20 -20.81
C ARG A 100 -2.87 -0.64 -21.89
N LYS A 101 -3.89 -1.41 -22.28
CA LYS A 101 -4.90 -0.97 -23.25
C LYS A 101 -6.14 -0.39 -22.57
N GLY A 102 -6.19 -0.37 -21.24
CA GLY A 102 -7.36 0.04 -20.46
C GLY A 102 -8.45 -1.01 -20.36
N GLU A 103 -8.17 -2.28 -20.69
CA GLU A 103 -9.13 -3.38 -20.57
C GLU A 103 -9.01 -4.01 -19.17
N THR A 104 -10.13 -4.36 -18.55
CA THR A 104 -10.16 -5.05 -17.26
C THR A 104 -9.56 -6.44 -17.38
N VAL A 105 -8.67 -6.77 -16.44
CA VAL A 105 -8.02 -8.08 -16.35
C VAL A 105 -8.28 -8.73 -15.00
N PRO A 106 -8.41 -10.07 -14.96
CA PRO A 106 -8.51 -10.81 -13.70
C PRO A 106 -7.28 -10.56 -12.86
N ARG A 107 -7.49 -10.40 -11.56
CA ARG A 107 -6.43 -10.21 -10.56
C ARG A 107 -6.60 -11.19 -9.42
N HIS A 108 -5.50 -11.51 -8.73
CA HIS A 108 -5.50 -12.44 -7.63
C HIS A 108 -4.72 -11.94 -6.42
N LEU A 109 -4.98 -12.59 -5.30
CA LEU A 109 -4.53 -12.18 -3.98
C LEU A 109 -3.01 -11.99 -3.89
N PHE A 110 -2.23 -12.91 -4.50
CA PHE A 110 -0.78 -12.78 -4.50
C PHE A 110 -0.31 -11.48 -5.16
N GLU A 111 -0.88 -11.12 -6.31
CA GLU A 111 -0.54 -9.87 -6.99
C GLU A 111 -0.94 -8.66 -6.16
N PHE A 112 -2.13 -8.69 -5.57
CA PHE A 112 -2.61 -7.59 -4.77
C PHE A 112 -1.70 -7.33 -3.57
N ILE A 113 -1.38 -8.37 -2.80
CA ILE A 113 -0.49 -8.26 -1.65
C ILE A 113 0.90 -7.77 -2.10
N ARG A 114 1.50 -8.40 -3.10
CA ARG A 114 2.81 -7.99 -3.65
C ARG A 114 2.87 -6.51 -4.02
N ASP A 115 1.81 -6.02 -4.67
CA ASP A 115 1.78 -4.69 -5.24
C ASP A 115 1.35 -3.61 -4.22
N HIS A 116 0.85 -4.00 -3.04
CA HIS A 116 0.36 -3.07 -2.02
C HIS A 116 1.09 -3.18 -0.67
N LEU A 117 1.98 -4.17 -0.48
CA LEU A 117 2.86 -4.20 0.69
C LEU A 117 3.74 -2.95 0.73
N GLY A 118 3.89 -2.36 1.92
CA GLY A 118 4.58 -1.10 2.06
C GLY A 118 3.76 0.06 1.50
N TYR A 119 4.41 1.02 0.89
CA TYR A 119 3.77 2.17 0.28
C TYR A 119 3.70 2.04 -1.26
N LYS A 120 2.65 2.62 -1.85
CA LYS A 120 2.47 2.72 -3.31
C LYS A 120 1.92 4.09 -3.66
N LEU A 121 2.82 5.02 -3.91
CA LEU A 121 2.46 6.39 -4.27
C LEU A 121 2.09 6.47 -5.76
N THR A 122 0.88 6.93 -6.04
CA THR A 122 0.38 7.17 -7.40
C THR A 122 0.18 8.66 -7.59
N ALA A 123 0.84 9.21 -8.61
CA ALA A 123 0.70 10.61 -8.98
C ALA A 123 -0.60 10.83 -9.76
N GLN A 124 -1.31 11.89 -9.39
CA GLN A 124 -2.52 12.36 -10.06
C GLN A 124 -2.44 13.86 -10.29
N ASN A 125 -3.16 14.36 -11.29
CA ASN A 125 -3.37 15.78 -11.50
C ASN A 125 -2.09 16.63 -11.52
N LEU A 126 -1.06 16.20 -12.25
CA LEU A 126 0.11 17.04 -12.48
C LEU A 126 -0.29 18.31 -13.25
N ARG A 127 -0.04 19.45 -12.65
CA ARG A 127 -0.27 20.77 -13.25
C ARG A 127 1.00 21.59 -13.20
N VAL A 128 1.37 22.16 -14.34
CA VAL A 128 2.48 23.10 -14.46
C VAL A 128 1.91 24.41 -14.98
N THR A 129 2.14 25.52 -14.26
CA THR A 129 1.73 26.87 -14.65
C THR A 129 2.94 27.78 -14.69
N GLY A 130 3.03 28.64 -15.73
CA GLY A 130 4.13 29.56 -15.92
C GLY A 130 4.21 30.04 -17.35
N GLU A 131 5.11 31.01 -17.63
CA GLU A 131 5.22 31.60 -18.96
C GLU A 131 6.00 30.74 -19.98
N GLY A 132 6.66 29.69 -19.53
CA GLY A 132 7.47 28.81 -20.40
C GLY A 132 8.66 29.49 -21.08
N LYS A 133 9.13 30.59 -20.52
CA LYS A 133 10.28 31.34 -21.04
C LYS A 133 11.54 31.06 -20.23
N PRO A 134 12.74 31.13 -20.83
CA PRO A 134 13.99 31.06 -20.08
C PRO A 134 14.00 32.09 -18.92
N ALA A 135 14.48 31.67 -17.76
CA ALA A 135 14.55 32.47 -16.52
C ALA A 135 13.20 32.95 -15.94
N SER A 136 12.06 32.40 -16.41
CA SER A 136 10.77 32.60 -15.75
C SER A 136 10.54 31.58 -14.68
N THR A 137 9.70 31.89 -13.70
CA THR A 137 9.25 30.93 -12.68
C THR A 137 8.10 30.09 -13.22
N ALA A 138 8.08 28.82 -12.85
CA ALA A 138 6.94 27.92 -13.06
C ALA A 138 6.46 27.39 -11.71
N GLU A 139 5.16 27.27 -11.55
CA GLU A 139 4.58 26.55 -10.42
C GLU A 139 4.24 25.13 -10.87
N VAL A 140 4.62 24.16 -10.05
CA VAL A 140 4.31 22.73 -10.27
C VAL A 140 3.44 22.26 -9.12
N GLU A 141 2.30 21.70 -9.45
CA GLU A 141 1.38 21.10 -8.50
C GLU A 141 1.10 19.66 -8.91
N MET A 142 1.22 18.73 -7.96
CA MET A 142 0.94 17.31 -8.18
C MET A 142 0.22 16.74 -6.97
N SER A 143 -0.85 16.01 -7.22
CA SER A 143 -1.55 15.24 -6.18
C SER A 143 -1.01 13.82 -6.13
N LEU A 144 -0.79 13.30 -4.93
CA LEU A 144 -0.35 11.93 -4.69
C LEU A 144 -1.38 11.21 -3.81
N ILE A 145 -1.64 9.95 -4.14
CA ILE A 145 -2.40 9.03 -3.29
C ILE A 145 -1.49 7.84 -2.98
N ASN A 146 -1.49 7.41 -1.71
CA ASN A 146 -0.82 6.19 -1.32
C ASN A 146 -1.83 5.03 -1.28
N TYR A 147 -1.77 4.16 -2.27
CA TYR A 147 -2.58 2.94 -2.34
C TYR A 147 -1.94 1.74 -1.64
N GLY A 148 -0.72 1.87 -1.14
CA GLY A 148 -0.07 0.83 -0.35
C GLY A 148 -0.65 0.73 1.06
N PHE A 149 -0.37 -0.39 1.74
CA PHE A 149 -0.86 -0.63 3.09
C PHE A 149 -0.20 0.29 4.12
N ALA A 150 1.05 0.65 3.94
CA ALA A 150 1.85 1.36 4.93
C ALA A 150 2.19 2.80 4.54
N ALA A 151 2.63 3.56 5.52
CA ALA A 151 3.20 4.88 5.31
C ALA A 151 4.56 4.82 4.60
N ALA A 152 4.92 5.91 3.93
CA ALA A 152 6.25 6.08 3.34
C ALA A 152 7.21 6.68 4.37
N PHE A 153 7.81 5.82 5.21
CA PHE A 153 8.70 6.24 6.29
C PHE A 153 10.08 6.66 5.77
N ASN A 154 10.70 7.64 6.42
CA ASN A 154 12.07 8.09 6.18
C ASN A 154 12.37 8.49 4.73
N LEU A 155 11.39 8.97 4.00
CA LEU A 155 11.55 9.46 2.64
C LEU A 155 11.59 10.99 2.60
N GLN A 156 12.21 11.51 1.57
CA GLN A 156 12.12 12.91 1.18
C GLN A 156 11.42 12.98 -0.17
N SER A 157 10.70 14.06 -0.40
CA SER A 157 10.01 14.30 -1.66
C SER A 157 10.42 15.62 -2.25
N GLY A 158 10.36 15.72 -3.57
CA GLY A 158 10.66 16.94 -4.28
C GLY A 158 10.48 16.80 -5.78
N PHE A 159 10.72 17.90 -6.46
CA PHE A 159 10.75 17.94 -7.91
C PHE A 159 12.20 18.06 -8.40
N ALA A 160 12.53 17.27 -9.39
CA ALA A 160 13.78 17.38 -10.14
C ALA A 160 13.50 18.10 -11.46
N ILE A 161 14.27 19.16 -11.73
CA ILE A 161 14.25 19.87 -13.01
C ILE A 161 15.40 19.29 -13.85
N LEU A 162 15.05 18.77 -15.00
CA LEU A 162 16.02 18.19 -15.95
C LEU A 162 16.10 19.06 -17.20
N ASP A 163 17.27 19.07 -17.83
CA ASP A 163 17.47 19.65 -19.17
C ASP A 163 17.00 18.70 -20.29
N GLU A 164 17.18 19.09 -21.54
CA GLU A 164 16.81 18.33 -22.73
C GLU A 164 17.60 17.01 -22.89
N ASP A 165 18.77 16.92 -22.23
CA ASP A 165 19.61 15.71 -22.18
C ASP A 165 19.30 14.83 -20.95
N ASN A 166 18.24 15.11 -20.18
CA ASN A 166 17.88 14.47 -18.91
C ASN A 166 18.93 14.63 -17.80
N ARG A 167 19.73 15.69 -17.81
CA ARG A 167 20.66 16.01 -16.74
C ARG A 167 19.99 16.85 -15.69
N LEU A 168 20.28 16.60 -14.42
CA LEU A 168 19.74 17.35 -13.31
C LEU A 168 20.25 18.78 -13.32
N VAL A 169 19.32 19.73 -13.44
CA VAL A 169 19.59 21.17 -13.36
C VAL A 169 19.38 21.68 -11.95
N SER A 170 18.29 21.28 -11.31
CA SER A 170 17.93 21.75 -9.97
C SER A 170 16.97 20.76 -9.30
N THR A 171 16.85 20.89 -7.97
CA THR A 171 15.85 20.18 -7.17
C THR A 171 15.08 21.20 -6.32
N VAL A 172 13.80 20.93 -6.11
CA VAL A 172 12.94 21.69 -5.18
C VAL A 172 12.38 20.70 -4.17
N ASP A 173 12.68 20.93 -2.89
CA ASP A 173 12.19 20.10 -1.79
C ASP A 173 10.69 20.38 -1.57
N SER A 174 9.90 19.32 -1.42
CA SER A 174 8.46 19.38 -1.15
C SER A 174 8.10 18.79 0.22
N GLY A 175 9.09 18.54 1.07
CA GLY A 175 8.93 18.05 2.43
C GLY A 175 8.99 16.52 2.54
N SER A 176 8.73 16.02 3.75
CA SER A 176 8.76 14.59 4.04
C SER A 176 7.38 13.96 3.86
N PRO A 177 7.28 12.80 3.15
CA PRO A 177 6.05 12.02 3.07
C PRO A 177 5.45 11.60 4.42
N GLU A 178 6.27 11.55 5.47
CA GLU A 178 5.80 11.27 6.83
C GLU A 178 4.81 12.33 7.34
N THR A 179 4.89 13.56 6.84
CA THR A 179 3.98 14.64 7.20
C THR A 179 2.63 14.54 6.47
N TRP A 180 2.53 13.70 5.45
CA TRP A 180 1.34 13.58 4.62
C TRP A 180 0.26 12.69 5.24
N TYR A 181 0.57 12.04 6.33
CA TYR A 181 -0.37 11.22 7.06
C TYR A 181 -1.12 12.03 8.11
N ASN A 182 -2.42 11.86 8.13
CA ASN A 182 -3.19 12.23 9.29
C ASN A 182 -2.83 11.28 10.43
N ARG A 183 -2.09 11.81 11.42
CA ARG A 183 -1.65 11.05 12.59
C ARG A 183 -2.69 11.03 13.71
N ASN A 184 -3.90 11.57 13.49
CA ASN A 184 -4.96 11.49 14.47
C ASN A 184 -5.51 10.06 14.52
N PRO A 185 -5.37 9.34 15.64
CA PRO A 185 -5.88 7.97 15.77
C PRO A 185 -7.39 7.85 15.59
N GLU A 186 -8.15 8.90 15.88
CA GLU A 186 -9.61 8.92 15.72
C GLU A 186 -10.04 9.06 14.25
N GLN A 187 -9.14 9.51 13.38
CA GLN A 187 -9.37 9.65 11.95
C GLN A 187 -8.59 8.61 11.13
N TYR A 188 -8.33 7.50 11.73
CA TYR A 188 -7.44 6.48 11.23
C TYR A 188 -7.86 5.89 9.87
N ALA A 189 -9.15 5.66 9.69
CA ALA A 189 -9.71 5.17 8.42
C ALA A 189 -9.53 6.17 7.28
N ASP A 190 -9.63 7.47 7.58
CA ASP A 190 -9.53 8.55 6.59
C ASP A 190 -8.07 8.82 6.18
N SER A 191 -7.12 8.52 7.05
CA SER A 191 -5.70 8.80 6.80
C SER A 191 -5.09 8.00 5.65
N ARG A 192 -5.71 6.90 5.25
CA ARG A 192 -5.28 6.08 4.11
C ARG A 192 -5.63 6.69 2.76
N ASN A 193 -6.60 7.59 2.73
CA ASN A 193 -7.19 8.16 1.50
C ASN A 193 -6.77 9.60 1.23
N LEU A 194 -5.80 10.12 1.98
CA LEU A 194 -5.40 11.52 1.81
C LEU A 194 -4.69 11.73 0.47
N THR A 195 -5.22 12.64 -0.31
CA THR A 195 -4.52 13.20 -1.46
C THR A 195 -3.58 14.30 -0.98
N HIS A 196 -2.31 14.15 -1.26
CA HIS A 196 -1.30 15.14 -0.93
C HIS A 196 -0.96 15.97 -2.16
N THR A 197 -0.95 17.29 -2.02
CA THR A 197 -0.55 18.20 -3.08
C THR A 197 0.86 18.70 -2.81
N LEU A 198 1.76 18.40 -3.73
CA LEU A 198 3.11 18.96 -3.77
C LEU A 198 3.09 20.22 -4.61
N LYS A 199 3.75 21.28 -4.13
CA LYS A 199 3.91 22.54 -4.85
C LYS A 199 5.38 22.94 -4.88
N ALA A 200 5.85 23.40 -6.00
CA ALA A 200 7.18 23.93 -6.21
C ALA A 200 7.17 25.20 -7.06
#